data_eba3d8760139f5cf64b7fb3b1da87494
#
_entry.id   eba3d8760139f5cf64b7fb3b1da87494
#
_cell.length_a   1.000
_cell.length_b   1.000
_cell.length_c   1.000
_cell.angle_alpha   90.00
_cell.angle_beta   90.00
_cell.angle_gamma   90.00
#
_symmetry.space_group_name_H-M   'P 1'
#
loop_
_entity.id
_entity.type
_entity.pdbx_description
1 polymer ?
#
loop_
_entity_poly.entity_id
_entity_poly.type
_entity_poly.pdbx_seq_one_letter_code
_entity_poly.pdbx_strand_id
1 'polypeptide(L)'
;MTPKLSQCREIEPHLVAAAAGEAAAPDARRVAEHVGRCAPCRDDFGRYRAIEGVVGALRREPPPAEAGRSRTELESRLVDLRSRLVSYRVFSSPLGPILIARSEQGVSLVKYLAKMADADANLRAAGLEGEEDGAEIEVLYRDLLDYFAGRRTRLEWPLDLRLARSDFHRAVLKVT
;
A
#
# COMPACT_ATOMS: atom_id res chain seq x y z
N MET A 1 3.63 26.58 -38.70
CA MET A 1 4.64 25.61 -38.18
C MET A 1 5.89 25.73 -39.04
N THR A 2 6.92 26.42 -38.57
CA THR A 2 8.22 26.51 -39.27
C THR A 2 8.92 25.14 -39.22
N PRO A 3 9.44 24.61 -40.34
CA PRO A 3 10.16 23.33 -40.30
C PRO A 3 11.40 23.46 -39.42
N LYS A 4 11.51 22.57 -38.41
CA LYS A 4 12.69 22.49 -37.57
C LYS A 4 13.91 22.16 -38.46
N LEU A 5 14.91 23.02 -38.46
CA LEU A 5 16.19 22.77 -39.15
C LEU A 5 16.83 21.51 -38.60
N SER A 6 17.71 20.83 -39.39
CA SER A 6 18.39 19.60 -38.97
C SER A 6 19.09 19.74 -37.60
N GLN A 7 19.72 20.87 -37.37
CA GLN A 7 20.37 21.20 -36.08
C GLN A 7 19.41 21.24 -34.89
N CYS A 8 18.14 21.64 -35.07
CA CYS A 8 17.15 21.65 -34.00
C CYS A 8 16.81 20.21 -33.55
N ARG A 9 16.74 19.27 -34.48
CA ARG A 9 16.47 17.84 -34.18
C ARG A 9 17.61 17.20 -33.40
N GLU A 10 18.86 17.62 -33.67
CA GLU A 10 20.02 17.10 -32.94
C GLU A 10 20.09 17.63 -31.51
N ILE A 11 19.63 18.86 -31.28
CA ILE A 11 19.67 19.53 -29.97
C ILE A 11 18.45 19.16 -29.09
N GLU A 12 17.30 18.85 -29.71
CA GLU A 12 16.04 18.60 -29.01
C GLU A 12 16.15 17.55 -27.88
N PRO A 13 16.84 16.40 -28.04
CA PRO A 13 17.00 15.43 -26.95
C PRO A 13 17.76 15.97 -25.73
N HIS A 14 18.63 16.96 -25.94
CA HIS A 14 19.48 17.52 -24.90
C HIS A 14 18.84 18.73 -24.17
N LEU A 15 17.75 19.32 -24.70
CA LEU A 15 17.13 20.50 -24.13
C LEU A 15 16.60 20.26 -22.72
N VAL A 16 15.97 19.11 -22.49
CA VAL A 16 15.37 18.75 -21.19
C VAL A 16 16.47 18.56 -20.14
N ALA A 17 17.48 17.75 -20.45
CA ALA A 17 18.59 17.50 -19.54
C ALA A 17 19.36 18.80 -19.20
N ALA A 18 19.57 19.68 -20.21
CA ALA A 18 20.21 20.96 -19.97
C ALA A 18 19.34 21.91 -19.14
N ALA A 19 18.02 21.90 -19.31
CA ALA A 19 17.09 22.70 -18.52
C ALA A 19 17.03 22.24 -17.06
N ALA A 20 17.14 20.92 -16.81
CA ALA A 20 17.21 20.31 -15.49
C ALA A 20 18.59 20.46 -14.80
N GLY A 21 19.61 20.91 -15.54
CA GLY A 21 20.97 20.99 -15.03
C GLY A 21 21.71 19.63 -15.00
N GLU A 22 21.15 18.61 -15.64
CA GLU A 22 21.67 17.23 -15.67
C GLU A 22 22.51 16.91 -16.92
N ALA A 23 22.60 17.85 -17.87
CA ALA A 23 23.36 17.67 -19.08
C ALA A 23 24.88 17.66 -18.83
N ALA A 24 25.60 16.76 -19.49
CA ALA A 24 27.06 16.78 -19.49
C ALA A 24 27.59 18.14 -20.03
N ALA A 25 28.71 18.59 -19.53
CA ALA A 25 29.28 19.91 -19.87
C ALA A 25 29.40 20.20 -21.39
N PRO A 26 29.80 19.25 -22.26
CA PRO A 26 29.80 19.49 -23.70
C PRO A 26 28.40 19.70 -24.29
N ASP A 27 27.42 18.93 -23.85
CA ASP A 27 26.04 19.03 -24.35
C ASP A 27 25.37 20.30 -23.85
N ALA A 28 25.57 20.68 -22.59
CA ALA A 28 25.08 21.94 -22.04
C ALA A 28 25.61 23.15 -22.82
N ARG A 29 26.88 23.15 -23.24
CA ARG A 29 27.45 24.21 -24.10
C ARG A 29 26.80 24.22 -25.48
N ARG A 30 26.66 23.07 -26.12
CA ARG A 30 25.99 22.94 -27.45
C ARG A 30 24.55 23.46 -27.40
N VAL A 31 23.80 23.13 -26.33
CA VAL A 31 22.46 23.64 -26.09
C VAL A 31 22.48 25.16 -25.92
N ALA A 32 23.35 25.69 -25.05
CA ALA A 32 23.46 27.14 -24.82
C ALA A 32 23.76 27.93 -26.09
N GLU A 33 24.72 27.45 -26.91
CA GLU A 33 25.05 28.09 -28.19
C GLU A 33 23.88 28.04 -29.19
N HIS A 34 23.14 26.92 -29.23
CA HIS A 34 22.00 26.78 -30.14
C HIS A 34 20.81 27.66 -29.71
N VAL A 35 20.41 27.65 -28.44
CA VAL A 35 19.30 28.47 -27.93
C VAL A 35 19.62 29.97 -28.03
N GLY A 36 20.91 30.35 -28.00
CA GLY A 36 21.35 31.70 -28.28
C GLY A 36 20.99 32.19 -29.70
N ARG A 37 20.94 31.27 -30.68
CA ARG A 37 20.74 31.58 -32.11
C ARG A 37 19.35 31.18 -32.62
N CYS A 38 18.65 30.28 -31.97
CA CYS A 38 17.38 29.71 -32.43
C CYS A 38 16.24 30.07 -31.49
N ALA A 39 15.34 30.97 -31.91
CA ALA A 39 14.21 31.42 -31.10
C ALA A 39 13.25 30.28 -30.69
N PRO A 40 12.81 29.38 -31.60
CA PRO A 40 11.95 28.27 -31.21
C PRO A 40 12.54 27.36 -30.12
N CYS A 41 13.84 27.00 -30.23
CA CYS A 41 14.51 26.17 -29.22
C CYS A 41 14.75 26.94 -27.90
N ARG A 42 14.91 28.25 -27.95
CA ARG A 42 14.95 29.10 -26.76
C ARG A 42 13.64 29.08 -26.01
N ASP A 43 12.53 29.18 -26.72
CA ASP A 43 11.17 29.17 -26.13
C ASP A 43 10.90 27.79 -25.48
N ASP A 44 11.22 26.71 -26.17
CA ASP A 44 11.10 25.34 -25.63
C ASP A 44 11.98 25.14 -24.39
N PHE A 45 13.24 25.60 -24.43
CA PHE A 45 14.15 25.55 -23.28
C PHE A 45 13.61 26.36 -22.09
N GLY A 46 13.05 27.54 -22.34
CA GLY A 46 12.40 28.35 -21.31
C GLY A 46 11.22 27.65 -20.64
N ARG A 47 10.40 26.95 -21.43
CA ARG A 47 9.30 26.11 -20.91
C ARG A 47 9.79 24.97 -20.04
N TYR A 48 10.83 24.25 -20.46
CA TYR A 48 11.42 23.17 -19.65
C TYR A 48 12.00 23.68 -18.34
N ARG A 49 12.68 24.83 -18.36
CA ARG A 49 13.16 25.47 -17.13
C ARG A 49 12.05 25.91 -16.19
N ALA A 50 10.94 26.39 -16.71
CA ALA A 50 9.77 26.74 -15.91
C ALA A 50 9.16 25.50 -15.24
N ILE A 51 9.04 24.39 -15.98
CA ILE A 51 8.58 23.11 -15.45
C ILE A 51 9.52 22.62 -14.35
N GLU A 52 10.84 22.63 -14.58
CA GLU A 52 11.82 22.23 -13.58
C GLU A 52 11.77 23.10 -12.32
N GLY A 53 11.54 24.41 -12.47
CA GLY A 53 11.33 25.30 -11.34
C GLY A 53 10.13 24.90 -10.46
N VAL A 54 9.02 24.47 -11.07
CA VAL A 54 7.85 23.96 -10.34
C VAL A 54 8.16 22.61 -9.69
N VAL A 55 8.78 21.67 -10.43
CA VAL A 55 9.16 20.36 -9.89
C VAL A 55 10.17 20.50 -8.75
N GLY A 56 11.18 21.38 -8.91
CA GLY A 56 12.15 21.67 -7.86
C GLY A 56 11.54 22.28 -6.59
N ALA A 57 10.47 23.08 -6.75
CA ALA A 57 9.72 23.60 -5.61
C ALA A 57 8.95 22.48 -4.87
N LEU A 58 8.45 21.48 -5.60
CA LEU A 58 7.77 20.31 -5.02
C LEU A 58 8.76 19.33 -4.36
N ARG A 59 10.02 19.28 -4.83
CA ARG A 59 11.09 18.44 -4.27
C ARG A 59 11.74 19.03 -3.02
N ARG A 60 11.40 20.28 -2.62
CA ARG A 60 11.94 20.85 -1.38
C ARG A 60 11.47 20.00 -0.20
N GLU A 61 12.42 19.55 0.60
CA GLU A 61 12.12 18.89 1.85
C GLU A 61 11.30 19.85 2.75
N PRO A 62 10.18 19.37 3.31
CA PRO A 62 9.43 20.16 4.27
C PRO A 62 10.31 20.46 5.49
N PRO A 63 10.04 21.55 6.23
CA PRO A 63 10.75 21.83 7.47
C PRO A 63 10.77 20.60 8.38
N PRO A 64 11.88 20.31 9.10
CA PRO A 64 12.04 19.10 9.92
C PRO A 64 10.88 18.85 10.88
N ALA A 65 10.28 19.91 11.42
CA ALA A 65 9.12 19.81 12.32
C ALA A 65 7.85 19.34 11.61
N GLU A 66 7.66 19.71 10.34
CA GLU A 66 6.51 19.26 9.53
C GLU A 66 6.72 17.84 9.03
N ALA A 67 7.94 17.52 8.59
CA ALA A 67 8.32 16.17 8.20
C ALA A 67 8.15 15.18 9.37
N GLY A 68 8.52 15.56 10.58
CA GLY A 68 8.34 14.76 11.79
C GLY A 68 6.87 14.48 12.09
N ARG A 69 6.02 15.50 12.04
CA ARG A 69 4.56 15.34 12.27
C ARG A 69 3.91 14.44 11.21
N SER A 70 4.22 14.66 9.94
CA SER A 70 3.69 13.86 8.83
C SER A 70 4.13 12.41 8.92
N ARG A 71 5.38 12.17 9.35
CA ARG A 71 5.90 10.81 9.57
C ARG A 71 5.15 10.11 10.69
N THR A 72 4.96 10.76 11.85
CA THR A 72 4.24 10.19 12.98
C THR A 72 2.80 9.88 12.63
N GLU A 73 2.13 10.77 11.89
CA GLU A 73 0.76 10.55 11.42
C GLU A 73 0.70 9.36 10.44
N LEU A 74 1.63 9.27 9.50
CA LEU A 74 1.71 8.14 8.56
C LEU A 74 1.96 6.82 9.30
N GLU A 75 2.90 6.80 10.24
CA GLU A 75 3.20 5.62 11.06
C GLU A 75 1.95 5.17 11.84
N SER A 76 1.21 6.11 12.44
CA SER A 76 -0.05 5.81 13.14
C SER A 76 -1.10 5.21 12.20
N ARG A 77 -1.28 5.78 11.00
CA ARG A 77 -2.21 5.25 9.99
C ARG A 77 -1.79 3.86 9.49
N LEU A 78 -0.50 3.62 9.31
CA LEU A 78 0.02 2.32 8.91
C LEU A 78 -0.22 1.25 9.99
N VAL A 79 -0.05 1.60 11.27
CA VAL A 79 -0.37 0.69 12.38
C VAL A 79 -1.86 0.37 12.40
N ASP A 80 -2.73 1.37 12.23
CA ASP A 80 -4.19 1.16 12.16
C ASP A 80 -4.58 0.26 10.97
N LEU A 81 -4.06 0.51 9.77
CA LEU A 81 -4.29 -0.33 8.60
C LEU A 81 -3.82 -1.78 8.83
N ARG A 82 -2.59 -1.97 9.31
CA ARG A 82 -2.08 -3.32 9.62
C ARG A 82 -2.94 -4.06 10.63
N SER A 83 -3.53 -3.34 11.58
CA SER A 83 -4.40 -3.94 12.58
C SER A 83 -5.71 -4.50 11.99
N ARG A 84 -6.11 -4.01 10.82
CA ARG A 84 -7.33 -4.42 10.12
C ARG A 84 -7.09 -5.46 9.03
N LEU A 85 -5.85 -5.62 8.58
CA LEU A 85 -5.52 -6.58 7.54
C LEU A 85 -5.51 -8.00 8.09
N VAL A 86 -6.23 -8.89 7.40
CA VAL A 86 -6.31 -10.31 7.73
C VAL A 86 -6.24 -11.16 6.46
N SER A 87 -5.63 -12.33 6.58
CA SER A 87 -5.88 -13.41 5.63
C SER A 87 -7.11 -14.19 6.09
N TYR A 88 -7.98 -14.58 5.17
CA TYR A 88 -9.17 -15.34 5.53
C TYR A 88 -9.46 -16.47 4.55
N ARG A 89 -10.24 -17.45 5.01
CA ARG A 89 -10.85 -18.46 4.16
C ARG A 89 -12.19 -18.93 4.71
N VAL A 90 -13.07 -19.33 3.79
CA VAL A 90 -14.35 -19.95 4.14
C VAL A 90 -14.29 -21.44 3.87
N PHE A 91 -14.68 -22.23 4.86
CA PHE A 91 -14.68 -23.69 4.78
C PHE A 91 -16.08 -24.24 4.99
N SER A 92 -16.36 -25.39 4.41
CA SER A 92 -17.55 -26.16 4.72
C SER A 92 -17.37 -26.93 6.04
N SER A 93 -18.30 -26.78 6.99
CA SER A 93 -18.29 -27.53 8.23
C SER A 93 -19.59 -28.29 8.45
N PRO A 94 -19.67 -29.25 9.38
CA PRO A 94 -20.91 -29.96 9.71
C PRO A 94 -22.04 -29.02 10.17
N LEU A 95 -21.71 -27.82 10.64
CA LEU A 95 -22.65 -26.82 11.14
C LEU A 95 -22.92 -25.69 10.13
N GLY A 96 -22.38 -25.80 8.90
CA GLY A 96 -22.50 -24.79 7.85
C GLY A 96 -21.17 -24.13 7.50
N PRO A 97 -21.18 -23.16 6.57
CA PRO A 97 -19.95 -22.46 6.19
C PRO A 97 -19.35 -21.70 7.38
N ILE A 98 -18.04 -21.83 7.57
CA ILE A 98 -17.31 -21.17 8.63
C ILE A 98 -16.20 -20.30 8.04
N LEU A 99 -16.19 -19.04 8.41
CA LEU A 99 -15.14 -18.07 8.11
C LEU A 99 -14.09 -18.12 9.22
N ILE A 100 -12.83 -18.32 8.83
CA ILE A 100 -11.69 -18.17 9.72
C ILE A 100 -10.83 -17.05 9.14
N ALA A 101 -10.55 -16.02 9.95
CA ALA A 101 -9.67 -14.92 9.60
C ALA A 101 -8.54 -14.78 10.62
N ARG A 102 -7.34 -14.54 10.11
CA ARG A 102 -6.11 -14.44 10.89
C ARG A 102 -5.35 -13.17 10.50
N SER A 103 -4.86 -12.45 11.50
CA SER A 103 -3.88 -11.38 11.36
C SER A 103 -2.45 -11.91 11.58
N GLU A 104 -1.45 -11.03 11.49
CA GLU A 104 -0.07 -11.34 11.89
C GLU A 104 0.05 -11.81 13.35
N GLN A 105 -0.88 -11.41 14.23
CA GLN A 105 -0.85 -11.74 15.67
C GLN A 105 -1.58 -13.04 16.02
N GLY A 106 -2.45 -13.52 15.14
CA GLY A 106 -3.21 -14.74 15.37
C GLY A 106 -4.63 -14.68 14.83
N VAL A 107 -5.47 -15.61 15.27
CA VAL A 107 -6.86 -15.71 14.85
C VAL A 107 -7.65 -14.51 15.37
N SER A 108 -8.22 -13.73 14.45
CA SER A 108 -8.97 -12.50 14.72
C SER A 108 -10.48 -12.73 14.69
N LEU A 109 -10.93 -13.65 13.85
CA LEU A 109 -12.37 -13.93 13.69
C LEU A 109 -12.60 -15.40 13.31
N VAL A 110 -13.53 -16.04 14.01
CA VAL A 110 -14.13 -17.30 13.61
C VAL A 110 -15.63 -17.10 13.64
N LYS A 111 -16.32 -17.31 12.52
CA LYS A 111 -17.75 -17.02 12.40
C LYS A 111 -18.46 -17.98 11.44
N TYR A 112 -19.62 -18.49 11.86
CA TYR A 112 -20.52 -19.16 10.95
C TYR A 112 -21.19 -18.16 10.02
N LEU A 113 -21.29 -18.54 8.74
CA LEU A 113 -21.93 -17.75 7.71
C LEU A 113 -23.25 -18.38 7.29
N ALA A 114 -24.21 -17.56 6.86
CA ALA A 114 -25.41 -18.06 6.23
C ALA A 114 -25.13 -18.61 4.83
N LYS A 115 -24.19 -17.97 4.10
CA LYS A 115 -23.72 -18.37 2.77
C LYS A 115 -22.22 -18.12 2.65
N MET A 116 -21.55 -18.93 1.83
CA MET A 116 -20.10 -18.74 1.59
C MET A 116 -19.76 -17.36 1.03
N ALA A 117 -20.62 -16.78 0.20
CA ALA A 117 -20.44 -15.46 -0.38
C ALA A 117 -20.54 -14.29 0.62
N ASP A 118 -20.90 -14.53 1.87
CA ASP A 118 -21.09 -13.46 2.87
C ASP A 118 -19.76 -13.07 3.58
N ALA A 119 -18.64 -13.65 3.21
CA ALA A 119 -17.34 -13.46 3.89
C ALA A 119 -16.95 -11.97 3.97
N ASP A 120 -16.89 -11.28 2.84
CA ASP A 120 -16.49 -9.87 2.76
C ASP A 120 -17.41 -8.94 3.56
N ALA A 121 -18.72 -9.20 3.54
CA ALA A 121 -19.68 -8.42 4.31
C ALA A 121 -19.43 -8.60 5.83
N ASN A 122 -19.11 -9.82 6.26
CA ASN A 122 -18.84 -10.13 7.65
C ASN A 122 -17.48 -9.58 8.12
N LEU A 123 -16.45 -9.60 7.28
CA LEU A 123 -15.17 -8.97 7.57
C LEU A 123 -15.34 -7.46 7.73
N ARG A 124 -15.97 -6.79 6.77
CA ARG A 124 -16.26 -5.34 6.84
C ARG A 124 -17.10 -4.97 8.08
N ALA A 125 -18.09 -5.76 8.43
CA ALA A 125 -18.88 -5.55 9.64
C ALA A 125 -18.04 -5.68 10.93
N ALA A 126 -16.96 -6.47 10.89
CA ALA A 126 -15.96 -6.56 11.97
C ALA A 126 -14.88 -5.47 11.91
N GLY A 127 -14.91 -4.60 10.90
CA GLY A 127 -13.88 -3.57 10.68
C GLY A 127 -12.56 -4.13 10.12
N LEU A 128 -12.62 -5.31 9.47
CA LEU A 128 -11.49 -6.00 8.87
C LEU A 128 -11.50 -5.87 7.35
N GLU A 129 -10.30 -5.85 6.79
CA GLU A 129 -10.02 -5.95 5.36
C GLU A 129 -9.23 -7.23 5.11
N GLY A 130 -9.74 -8.12 4.27
CA GLY A 130 -9.17 -9.45 4.10
C GLY A 130 -8.78 -9.78 2.68
N GLU A 131 -7.71 -10.56 2.55
CA GLU A 131 -7.33 -11.26 1.33
C GLU A 131 -7.57 -12.76 1.52
N GLU A 132 -8.18 -13.40 0.52
CA GLU A 132 -8.40 -14.85 0.58
C GLU A 132 -7.07 -15.58 0.37
N ASP A 133 -6.52 -16.13 1.46
CA ASP A 133 -5.28 -16.92 1.47
C ASP A 133 -5.50 -18.21 2.23
N GLY A 134 -4.95 -19.31 1.69
CA GLY A 134 -5.35 -20.63 2.13
C GLY A 134 -4.38 -21.41 2.99
N ALA A 135 -3.07 -21.23 2.85
CA ALA A 135 -2.11 -22.22 3.35
C ALA A 135 -2.05 -22.30 4.89
N GLU A 136 -1.91 -21.17 5.57
CA GLU A 136 -1.83 -21.14 7.04
C GLU A 136 -3.19 -21.37 7.71
N ILE A 137 -4.26 -20.87 7.09
CA ILE A 137 -5.62 -20.99 7.63
C ILE A 137 -6.15 -22.43 7.49
N GLU A 138 -5.68 -23.18 6.51
CA GLU A 138 -6.05 -24.59 6.36
C GLU A 138 -5.59 -25.47 7.52
N VAL A 139 -4.48 -25.12 8.15
CA VAL A 139 -4.03 -25.79 9.39
C VAL A 139 -5.03 -25.53 10.52
N LEU A 140 -5.46 -24.30 10.69
CA LEU A 140 -6.47 -23.93 11.69
C LEU A 140 -7.80 -24.68 11.45
N TYR A 141 -8.20 -24.79 10.19
CA TYR A 141 -9.42 -25.52 9.84
C TYR A 141 -9.31 -27.01 10.16
N ARG A 142 -8.17 -27.66 9.91
CA ARG A 142 -7.95 -29.07 10.30
C ARG A 142 -8.04 -29.26 11.82
N ASP A 143 -7.41 -28.37 12.58
CA ASP A 143 -7.51 -28.37 14.03
C ASP A 143 -8.97 -28.27 14.51
N LEU A 144 -9.76 -27.42 13.84
CA LEU A 144 -11.17 -27.24 14.14
C LEU A 144 -11.99 -28.50 13.82
N LEU A 145 -11.71 -29.18 12.70
CA LEU A 145 -12.35 -30.45 12.37
C LEU A 145 -12.00 -31.53 13.39
N ASP A 146 -10.75 -31.59 13.87
CA ASP A 146 -10.33 -32.51 14.92
C ASP A 146 -11.05 -32.22 16.24
N TYR A 147 -11.26 -30.96 16.55
CA TYR A 147 -12.06 -30.53 17.70
C TYR A 147 -13.53 -30.99 17.57
N PHE A 148 -14.18 -30.78 16.44
CA PHE A 148 -15.55 -31.21 16.19
C PHE A 148 -15.70 -32.74 16.22
N ALA A 149 -14.67 -33.45 15.80
CA ALA A 149 -14.65 -34.93 15.84
C ALA A 149 -14.28 -35.49 17.22
N GLY A 150 -14.05 -34.64 18.23
CA GLY A 150 -13.64 -35.07 19.57
C GLY A 150 -12.22 -35.60 19.66
N ARG A 151 -11.42 -35.48 18.59
CA ARG A 151 -9.99 -35.89 18.60
C ARG A 151 -9.10 -34.90 19.33
N ARG A 152 -9.58 -33.65 19.48
CA ARG A 152 -8.91 -32.56 20.18
C ARG A 152 -9.89 -31.93 21.17
N THR A 153 -9.43 -31.64 22.37
CA THR A 153 -10.25 -31.02 23.42
C THR A 153 -10.03 -29.53 23.57
N ARG A 154 -8.98 -28.99 22.93
CA ARG A 154 -8.62 -27.56 22.98
C ARG A 154 -8.06 -27.12 21.63
N LEU A 155 -8.28 -25.84 21.31
CA LEU A 155 -7.68 -25.14 20.19
C LEU A 155 -6.60 -24.20 20.75
N GLU A 156 -5.33 -24.53 20.57
CA GLU A 156 -4.19 -23.76 21.08
C GLU A 156 -3.71 -22.76 20.01
N TRP A 157 -4.64 -21.95 19.50
CA TRP A 157 -4.30 -20.97 18.50
C TRP A 157 -3.80 -19.69 19.13
N PRO A 158 -2.80 -18.99 18.55
CA PRO A 158 -2.54 -17.61 18.90
C PRO A 158 -3.77 -16.76 18.56
N LEU A 159 -4.24 -15.95 19.51
CA LEU A 159 -5.43 -15.14 19.35
C LEU A 159 -5.06 -13.67 19.19
N ASP A 160 -5.63 -13.02 18.20
CA ASP A 160 -5.62 -11.57 18.07
C ASP A 160 -6.87 -10.97 18.72
N LEU A 161 -6.72 -10.50 19.93
CA LEU A 161 -7.81 -9.93 20.73
C LEU A 161 -7.96 -8.41 20.60
N ARG A 162 -7.33 -7.79 19.62
CA ARG A 162 -7.44 -6.33 19.38
C ARG A 162 -8.87 -5.90 19.07
N LEU A 163 -9.67 -6.78 18.46
CA LEU A 163 -11.08 -6.53 18.16
C LEU A 163 -12.03 -6.78 19.34
N ALA A 164 -11.53 -7.24 20.48
CA ALA A 164 -12.37 -7.44 21.67
C ALA A 164 -12.92 -6.10 22.17
N ARG A 165 -14.24 -5.97 22.19
CA ARG A 165 -14.98 -4.72 22.43
C ARG A 165 -14.81 -4.16 23.84
N SER A 166 -14.37 -4.98 24.81
CA SER A 166 -14.17 -4.58 26.20
C SER A 166 -13.13 -5.49 26.87
N ASP A 167 -12.58 -5.05 28.00
CA ASP A 167 -11.66 -5.88 28.80
C ASP A 167 -12.34 -7.14 29.31
N PHE A 168 -13.62 -7.06 29.66
CA PHE A 168 -14.41 -8.22 30.02
C PHE A 168 -14.50 -9.24 28.86
N HIS A 169 -14.84 -8.77 27.66
CA HIS A 169 -14.88 -9.62 26.47
C HIS A 169 -13.51 -10.27 26.19
N ARG A 170 -12.45 -9.50 26.32
CA ARG A 170 -11.08 -10.02 26.19
C ARG A 170 -10.72 -11.08 27.23
N ALA A 171 -11.14 -10.86 28.48
CA ALA A 171 -10.93 -11.82 29.56
C ALA A 171 -11.68 -13.13 29.32
N VAL A 172 -12.94 -13.07 28.86
CA VAL A 172 -13.73 -14.25 28.50
C VAL A 172 -13.05 -15.04 27.38
N LEU A 173 -12.64 -14.37 26.28
CA LEU A 173 -12.00 -15.04 25.14
C LEU A 173 -10.64 -15.68 25.48
N LYS A 174 -9.98 -15.28 26.57
CA LYS A 174 -8.72 -15.90 27.03
C LYS A 174 -8.92 -17.18 27.84
N VAL A 175 -10.12 -17.39 28.38
CA VAL A 175 -10.41 -18.51 29.28
C VAL A 175 -11.19 -19.62 28.54
N THR A 176 -11.82 -19.27 27.42
CA THR A 176 -12.56 -20.22 26.59
C THR A 176 -11.65 -20.91 25.57
#